data_7483538ce194d8c0d2214c4469de77ee
#
_entry.id   7483538ce194d8c0d2214c4469de77ee
#
_cell.length_a   1.000
_cell.length_b   1.000
_cell.length_c   1.000
_cell.angle_alpha   90.00
_cell.angle_beta   90.00
_cell.angle_gamma   90.00
#
_symmetry.space_group_name_H-M   'P 1'
#
loop_
_entity.id
_entity.type
_entity.pdbx_description
1 polymer ?
#
loop_
_entity_poly.entity_id
_entity_poly.type
_entity_poly.pdbx_seq_one_letter_code
_entity_poly.pdbx_strand_id
1 'polypeptide(L)'
;MKHYDVIIVGGGHAGAEAAHAAWRRGARTALVTHRFDRLGEMSCNPAIGGLGKGHLVREIDALDGLMGRAADKSGIQFRLLNRKKGPAVQGPRTQADRKLYRLAIQDEFRGLDGLDVIEAEVSDLRVENNAISGVILGDGAQIHARAVVLTTGTFLGGVIHIGDKRHTGGRMGDGA
;
A
#
# COMPACT_ATOMS: atom_id res chain seq x y z
N MET A 1 13.53 -7.36 21.78
CA MET A 1 12.83 -6.47 20.82
C MET A 1 13.08 -6.99 19.42
N LYS A 2 12.05 -7.03 18.55
CA LYS A 2 12.26 -7.38 17.14
C LYS A 2 12.93 -6.20 16.43
N HIS A 3 14.00 -6.49 15.68
CA HIS A 3 14.67 -5.52 14.80
C HIS A 3 14.37 -5.87 13.37
N TYR A 4 13.97 -4.89 12.58
CA TYR A 4 13.73 -5.01 11.17
C TYR A 4 14.80 -4.29 10.35
N ASP A 5 15.00 -4.71 9.12
CA ASP A 5 15.82 -3.94 8.18
C ASP A 5 15.03 -2.75 7.66
N VAL A 6 13.72 -2.96 7.41
CA VAL A 6 12.83 -1.90 6.93
C VAL A 6 11.44 -2.01 7.55
N ILE A 7 10.86 -0.86 7.91
CA ILE A 7 9.46 -0.71 8.29
C ILE A 7 8.76 0.05 7.18
N ILE A 8 7.62 -0.50 6.72
CA ILE A 8 6.72 0.17 5.78
C ILE A 8 5.49 0.62 6.56
N VAL A 9 5.14 1.89 6.46
CA VAL A 9 3.97 2.48 7.12
C VAL A 9 2.86 2.70 6.09
N GLY A 10 1.74 2.00 6.27
CA GLY A 10 0.57 2.09 5.42
C GLY A 10 0.34 0.86 4.53
N GLY A 11 -0.85 0.26 4.62
CA GLY A 11 -1.24 -0.98 3.92
C GLY A 11 -1.95 -0.75 2.57
N GLY A 12 -1.76 0.41 1.94
CA GLY A 12 -2.27 0.68 0.59
C GLY A 12 -1.45 0.00 -0.51
N HIS A 13 -1.71 0.33 -1.77
CA HIS A 13 -0.97 -0.27 -2.91
C HIS A 13 0.54 -0.06 -2.81
N ALA A 14 0.96 1.17 -2.52
CA ALA A 14 2.39 1.49 -2.42
C ALA A 14 3.06 0.74 -1.26
N GLY A 15 2.39 0.63 -0.11
CA GLY A 15 2.93 -0.09 1.03
C GLY A 15 3.00 -1.59 0.82
N ALA A 16 1.97 -2.19 0.22
CA ALA A 16 1.99 -3.60 -0.13
C ALA A 16 3.14 -3.94 -1.10
N GLU A 17 3.31 -3.13 -2.15
CA GLU A 17 4.43 -3.30 -3.09
C GLU A 17 5.79 -3.13 -2.41
N ALA A 18 5.97 -2.06 -1.62
CA ALA A 18 7.23 -1.80 -0.93
C ALA A 18 7.59 -2.92 0.06
N ALA A 19 6.62 -3.39 0.85
CA ALA A 19 6.85 -4.45 1.82
C ALA A 19 7.20 -5.79 1.14
N HIS A 20 6.46 -6.15 0.11
CA HIS A 20 6.73 -7.37 -0.64
C HIS A 20 8.07 -7.30 -1.39
N ALA A 21 8.40 -6.16 -1.98
CA ALA A 21 9.69 -5.97 -2.66
C ALA A 21 10.87 -6.07 -1.68
N ALA A 22 10.77 -5.44 -0.49
CA ALA A 22 11.78 -5.53 0.55
C ALA A 22 11.97 -6.97 1.03
N TRP A 23 10.87 -7.67 1.32
CA TRP A 23 10.89 -9.08 1.71
C TRP A 23 11.53 -9.98 0.65
N ARG A 24 11.17 -9.84 -0.64
CA ARG A 24 11.80 -10.61 -1.73
C ARG A 24 13.30 -10.36 -1.87
N ARG A 25 13.78 -9.21 -1.44
CA ARG A 25 15.22 -8.91 -1.37
C ARG A 25 15.90 -9.49 -0.13
N GLY A 26 15.18 -10.26 0.69
CA GLY A 26 15.70 -10.89 1.89
C GLY A 26 15.77 -9.97 3.11
N ALA A 27 15.17 -8.78 3.05
CA ALA A 27 15.11 -7.88 4.20
C ALA A 27 14.07 -8.38 5.22
N ARG A 28 14.40 -8.33 6.51
CA ARG A 28 13.42 -8.50 7.58
C ARG A 28 12.53 -7.29 7.60
N THR A 29 11.27 -7.49 7.21
CA THR A 29 10.34 -6.39 6.91
C THR A 29 9.17 -6.38 7.88
N ALA A 30 8.79 -5.18 8.36
CA ALA A 30 7.51 -4.96 9.01
C ALA A 30 6.62 -4.08 8.13
N LEU A 31 5.38 -4.49 7.91
CA LEU A 31 4.33 -3.65 7.35
C LEU A 31 3.39 -3.24 8.48
N VAL A 32 3.38 -1.95 8.82
CA VAL A 32 2.48 -1.42 9.86
C VAL A 32 1.26 -0.80 9.18
N THR A 33 0.08 -1.29 9.53
CA THR A 33 -1.20 -0.83 8.98
C THR A 33 -2.28 -0.89 10.06
N HIS A 34 -3.32 -0.08 9.95
CA HIS A 34 -4.39 -0.09 10.95
C HIS A 34 -5.10 -1.44 11.07
N ARG A 35 -5.29 -2.13 9.92
CA ARG A 35 -6.03 -3.41 9.89
C ARG A 35 -5.56 -4.26 8.71
N PHE A 36 -5.29 -5.54 8.96
CA PHE A 36 -4.91 -6.50 7.93
C PHE A 36 -6.03 -6.70 6.89
N ASP A 37 -7.28 -6.72 7.34
CA ASP A 37 -8.44 -6.91 6.45
C ASP A 37 -8.68 -5.74 5.47
N ARG A 38 -7.94 -4.63 5.62
CA ARG A 38 -7.93 -3.47 4.72
C ARG A 38 -6.69 -3.40 3.83
N LEU A 39 -5.75 -4.33 4.02
CA LEU A 39 -4.54 -4.38 3.19
C LEU A 39 -4.89 -4.53 1.71
N GLY A 40 -4.36 -3.66 0.87
CA GLY A 40 -4.61 -3.64 -0.57
C GLY A 40 -5.99 -3.10 -0.98
N GLU A 41 -6.73 -2.45 -0.07
CA GLU A 41 -8.05 -1.91 -0.41
C GLU A 41 -7.98 -0.79 -1.44
N MET A 42 -8.86 -0.87 -2.45
CA MET A 42 -9.03 0.18 -3.44
C MET A 42 -9.90 1.31 -2.89
N SER A 43 -9.32 2.48 -2.64
CA SER A 43 -10.02 3.64 -2.08
C SER A 43 -10.82 4.45 -3.11
N CYS A 44 -10.49 4.32 -4.39
CA CYS A 44 -11.13 5.05 -5.48
C CYS A 44 -11.83 4.11 -6.47
N ASN A 45 -11.65 4.37 -7.78
CA ASN A 45 -12.19 3.54 -8.84
C ASN A 45 -11.66 2.11 -8.73
N PRO A 46 -12.50 1.08 -8.92
CA PRO A 46 -12.07 -0.30 -8.88
C PRO A 46 -11.33 -0.68 -10.17
N ALA A 47 -10.22 0.00 -10.43
CA ALA A 47 -9.43 -0.20 -11.63
C ALA A 47 -7.94 -0.05 -11.38
N ILE A 48 -7.17 -0.92 -12.01
CA ILE A 48 -5.71 -0.88 -12.06
C ILE A 48 -5.29 -0.54 -13.49
N GLY A 49 -4.47 0.50 -13.64
CA GLY A 49 -3.99 0.92 -14.95
C GLY A 49 -4.53 2.26 -15.41
N GLY A 50 -4.46 2.50 -16.71
CA GLY A 50 -4.76 3.79 -17.36
C GLY A 50 -3.54 4.70 -17.42
N LEU A 51 -3.74 5.97 -17.79
CA LEU A 51 -2.67 6.98 -17.83
C LEU A 51 -2.09 7.23 -16.43
N GLY A 52 -0.78 7.36 -16.33
CA GLY A 52 -0.04 7.50 -15.08
C GLY A 52 0.03 6.19 -14.31
N LYS A 53 -1.04 5.77 -13.65
CA LYS A 53 -1.07 4.53 -12.86
C LYS A 53 -0.67 3.30 -13.68
N GLY A 54 -1.14 3.17 -14.93
CA GLY A 54 -0.80 2.04 -15.78
C GLY A 54 0.68 1.99 -16.16
N HIS A 55 1.33 3.14 -16.30
CA HIS A 55 2.77 3.19 -16.55
C HIS A 55 3.56 2.69 -15.34
N LEU A 56 3.23 3.19 -14.13
CA LEU A 56 3.86 2.76 -12.89
C LEU A 56 3.63 1.27 -12.62
N VAL A 57 2.41 0.76 -12.83
CA VAL A 57 2.09 -0.67 -12.64
C VAL A 57 2.93 -1.54 -13.56
N ARG A 58 3.15 -1.14 -14.84
CA ARG A 58 4.03 -1.89 -15.76
C ARG A 58 5.49 -1.91 -15.32
N GLU A 59 5.98 -0.82 -14.74
CA GLU A 59 7.35 -0.76 -14.23
C GLU A 59 7.54 -1.71 -13.05
N ILE A 60 6.62 -1.71 -12.08
CA ILE A 60 6.71 -2.63 -10.94
C ILE A 60 6.42 -4.08 -11.32
N ASP A 61 5.54 -4.32 -12.30
CA ASP A 61 5.26 -5.66 -12.83
C ASP A 61 6.50 -6.27 -13.50
N ALA A 62 7.26 -5.48 -14.25
CA ALA A 62 8.54 -5.88 -14.81
C ALA A 62 9.58 -6.28 -13.73
N LEU A 63 9.38 -5.84 -12.50
CA LEU A 63 10.17 -6.20 -11.31
C LEU A 63 9.47 -7.25 -10.44
N ASP A 64 8.49 -7.97 -10.97
CA ASP A 64 7.68 -8.99 -10.29
C ASP A 64 6.84 -8.42 -9.12
N GLY A 65 6.21 -7.27 -9.34
CA GLY A 65 5.32 -6.61 -8.38
C GLY A 65 3.98 -7.33 -8.21
N LEU A 66 3.26 -6.97 -7.15
CA LEU A 66 2.00 -7.60 -6.77
C LEU A 66 0.80 -7.09 -7.56
N MET A 67 0.78 -5.80 -7.89
CA MET A 67 -0.42 -5.13 -8.40
C MET A 67 -0.90 -5.73 -9.73
N GLY A 68 0.02 -6.05 -10.64
CA GLY A 68 -0.31 -6.70 -11.92
C GLY A 68 -0.96 -8.06 -11.70
N ARG A 69 -0.33 -8.91 -10.89
CA ARG A 69 -0.83 -10.25 -10.55
C ARG A 69 -2.19 -10.23 -9.84
N ALA A 70 -2.37 -9.32 -8.89
CA ALA A 70 -3.65 -9.16 -8.20
C ALA A 70 -4.74 -8.62 -9.14
N ALA A 71 -4.37 -7.73 -10.08
CA ALA A 71 -5.29 -7.24 -11.10
C ALA A 71 -5.76 -8.35 -12.05
N ASP A 72 -4.86 -9.26 -12.43
CA ASP A 72 -5.20 -10.40 -13.27
C ASP A 72 -6.14 -11.38 -12.55
N LYS A 73 -5.87 -11.66 -11.26
CA LYS A 73 -6.73 -12.53 -10.42
C LYS A 73 -8.15 -11.96 -10.18
N SER A 74 -8.30 -10.64 -10.23
CA SER A 74 -9.54 -9.93 -9.88
C SER A 74 -10.21 -9.23 -11.04
N GLY A 75 -9.65 -9.34 -12.25
CA GLY A 75 -10.08 -8.59 -13.41
C GLY A 75 -11.47 -8.98 -13.92
N ILE A 76 -12.33 -7.97 -14.12
CA ILE A 76 -13.66 -8.11 -14.72
C ILE A 76 -13.60 -7.72 -16.20
N GLN A 77 -12.82 -6.70 -16.54
CA GLN A 77 -12.65 -6.21 -17.90
C GLN A 77 -11.23 -5.69 -18.11
N PHE A 78 -10.66 -6.04 -19.26
CA PHE A 78 -9.32 -5.63 -19.67
C PHE A 78 -9.40 -4.76 -20.92
N ARG A 79 -8.74 -3.60 -20.91
CA ARG A 79 -8.70 -2.68 -22.04
C ARG A 79 -7.32 -2.05 -22.20
N LEU A 80 -6.93 -1.89 -23.45
CA LEU A 80 -5.85 -0.96 -23.80
C LEU A 80 -6.48 0.39 -24.16
N LEU A 81 -6.23 1.40 -23.32
CA LEU A 81 -6.71 2.75 -23.55
C LEU A 81 -5.90 3.45 -24.65
N ASN A 82 -6.51 4.41 -25.31
CA ASN A 82 -5.85 5.27 -26.31
C ASN A 82 -5.20 4.52 -27.48
N ARG A 83 -5.77 3.40 -27.92
CA ARG A 83 -5.23 2.57 -29.01
C ARG A 83 -4.92 3.35 -30.29
N LYS A 84 -5.67 4.43 -30.57
CA LYS A 84 -5.49 5.32 -31.74
C LYS A 84 -4.50 6.45 -31.50
N LYS A 85 -3.87 6.49 -30.33
CA LYS A 85 -2.87 7.51 -29.94
C LYS A 85 -1.46 6.93 -30.01
N GLY A 86 -0.45 7.80 -29.82
CA GLY A 86 0.94 7.35 -29.75
C GLY A 86 1.22 6.42 -28.56
N PRO A 87 2.28 5.59 -28.62
CA PRO A 87 2.61 4.60 -27.60
C PRO A 87 2.72 5.16 -26.17
N ALA A 88 3.20 6.38 -26.02
CA ALA A 88 3.38 7.02 -24.74
C ALA A 88 2.09 7.19 -23.91
N VAL A 89 0.93 7.20 -24.55
CA VAL A 89 -0.38 7.34 -23.88
C VAL A 89 -1.23 6.08 -23.96
N GLN A 90 -0.73 5.01 -24.58
CA GLN A 90 -1.38 3.71 -24.59
C GLN A 90 -1.14 3.05 -23.24
N GLY A 91 -2.20 2.84 -22.48
CA GLY A 91 -2.11 2.25 -21.13
C GLY A 91 -3.09 1.09 -20.97
N PRO A 92 -2.61 -0.09 -20.54
CA PRO A 92 -3.51 -1.15 -20.12
C PRO A 92 -4.30 -0.71 -18.90
N ARG A 93 -5.55 -1.12 -18.83
CA ARG A 93 -6.43 -0.88 -17.68
C ARG A 93 -7.29 -2.10 -17.44
N THR A 94 -7.26 -2.57 -16.19
CA THR A 94 -8.13 -3.63 -15.70
C THR A 94 -9.20 -3.03 -14.80
N GLN A 95 -10.46 -3.27 -15.13
CA GLN A 95 -11.53 -3.08 -14.17
C GLN A 95 -11.55 -4.31 -13.27
N ALA A 96 -11.51 -4.12 -11.95
CA ALA A 96 -11.34 -5.22 -11.00
C ALA A 96 -12.50 -5.31 -10.00
N ASP A 97 -12.79 -6.52 -9.54
CA ASP A 97 -13.59 -6.73 -8.36
C ASP A 97 -12.77 -6.32 -7.11
N ARG A 98 -13.28 -5.37 -6.34
CA ARG A 98 -12.58 -4.82 -5.15
C ARG A 98 -12.30 -5.86 -4.10
N LYS A 99 -13.24 -6.77 -3.87
CA LYS A 99 -13.12 -7.82 -2.86
C LYS A 99 -12.08 -8.85 -3.28
N LEU A 100 -12.14 -9.30 -4.52
CA LEU A 100 -11.19 -10.28 -5.05
C LEU A 100 -9.77 -9.69 -5.12
N TYR A 101 -9.62 -8.43 -5.53
CA TYR A 101 -8.32 -7.76 -5.55
C TYR A 101 -7.71 -7.69 -4.15
N ARG A 102 -8.49 -7.22 -3.17
CA ARG A 102 -8.05 -7.14 -1.78
C ARG A 102 -7.66 -8.51 -1.23
N LEU A 103 -8.47 -9.55 -1.46
CA LEU A 103 -8.16 -10.91 -1.04
C LEU A 103 -6.88 -11.42 -1.72
N ALA A 104 -6.69 -11.17 -3.02
CA ALA A 104 -5.48 -11.54 -3.73
C ALA A 104 -4.21 -10.92 -3.11
N ILE A 105 -4.28 -9.63 -2.71
CA ILE A 105 -3.17 -8.99 -2.00
C ILE A 105 -2.97 -9.61 -0.62
N GLN A 106 -4.03 -9.80 0.16
CA GLN A 106 -3.92 -10.38 1.51
C GLN A 106 -3.34 -11.79 1.50
N ASP A 107 -3.70 -12.60 0.51
CA ASP A 107 -3.19 -13.97 0.37
C ASP A 107 -1.68 -14.00 0.13
N GLU A 108 -1.13 -13.01 -0.60
CA GLU A 108 0.31 -12.87 -0.82
C GLU A 108 1.09 -12.55 0.48
N PHE A 109 0.42 -12.00 1.50
CA PHE A 109 1.04 -11.65 2.79
C PHE A 109 0.88 -12.71 3.87
N ARG A 110 0.08 -13.76 3.61
CA ARG A 110 -0.13 -14.82 4.59
C ARG A 110 1.02 -15.81 4.60
N GLY A 111 1.62 -15.98 5.79
CA GLY A 111 2.64 -17.00 6.00
C GLY A 111 4.01 -16.71 5.37
N LEU A 112 4.33 -15.44 5.12
CA LEU A 112 5.65 -15.05 4.64
C LEU A 112 6.65 -14.99 5.81
N ASP A 113 7.62 -15.89 5.80
CA ASP A 113 8.73 -15.82 6.76
C ASP A 113 9.58 -14.58 6.52
N GLY A 114 9.85 -13.80 7.59
CA GLY A 114 10.65 -12.57 7.51
C GLY A 114 9.87 -11.32 7.14
N LEU A 115 8.54 -11.40 6.96
CA LEU A 115 7.64 -10.27 6.83
C LEU A 115 6.55 -10.34 7.89
N ASP A 116 6.54 -9.38 8.81
CA ASP A 116 5.50 -9.24 9.83
C ASP A 116 4.49 -8.16 9.41
N VAL A 117 3.20 -8.45 9.44
CA VAL A 117 2.15 -7.42 9.36
C VAL A 117 1.72 -7.07 10.77
N ILE A 118 1.86 -5.80 11.13
CA ILE A 118 1.56 -5.27 12.47
C ILE A 118 0.34 -4.38 12.36
N GLU A 119 -0.74 -4.77 13.05
CA GLU A 119 -1.97 -3.96 13.10
C GLU A 119 -1.82 -2.90 14.18
N ALA A 120 -1.44 -1.68 13.78
CA ALA A 120 -1.25 -0.55 14.66
C ALA A 120 -1.31 0.78 13.89
N GLU A 121 -1.51 1.86 14.64
CA GLU A 121 -1.27 3.23 14.18
C GLU A 121 0.20 3.60 14.44
N VAL A 122 0.83 4.29 13.51
CA VAL A 122 2.13 4.93 13.71
C VAL A 122 1.89 6.39 14.06
N SER A 123 2.29 6.79 15.27
CA SER A 123 2.12 8.16 15.76
C SER A 123 3.32 9.06 15.45
N ASP A 124 4.53 8.50 15.38
CA ASP A 124 5.73 9.30 15.14
C ASP A 124 6.88 8.44 14.58
N LEU A 125 7.91 9.12 14.08
CA LEU A 125 9.17 8.54 13.68
C LEU A 125 10.15 8.55 14.86
N ARG A 126 10.85 7.44 15.05
CA ARG A 126 11.93 7.37 16.02
C ARG A 126 13.23 7.85 15.38
N VAL A 127 13.78 8.94 15.91
CA VAL A 127 15.03 9.55 15.43
C VAL A 127 16.07 9.51 16.53
N GLU A 128 17.26 8.99 16.23
CA GLU A 128 18.40 8.96 17.13
C GLU A 128 19.65 9.42 16.39
N ASN A 129 20.43 10.28 17.02
CA ASN A 129 21.66 10.83 16.43
C ASN A 129 21.44 11.37 15.00
N ASN A 130 20.33 12.08 14.80
CA ASN A 130 19.92 12.66 13.51
C ASN A 130 19.69 11.62 12.39
N ALA A 131 19.39 10.38 12.74
CA ALA A 131 19.06 9.30 11.81
C ALA A 131 17.77 8.58 12.23
N ILE A 132 16.99 8.09 11.26
CA ILE A 132 15.83 7.25 11.53
C ILE A 132 16.30 5.94 12.17
N SER A 133 15.66 5.55 13.27
CA SER A 133 15.93 4.30 13.98
C SER A 133 14.69 3.43 14.17
N GLY A 134 13.53 3.85 13.63
CA GLY A 134 12.28 3.11 13.70
C GLY A 134 11.03 3.99 13.72
N VAL A 135 9.97 3.47 14.32
CA VAL A 135 8.68 4.17 14.49
C VAL A 135 8.18 4.03 15.93
N ILE A 136 7.30 4.95 16.32
CA ILE A 136 6.55 4.93 17.57
C ILE A 136 5.09 4.66 17.24
N LEU A 137 4.50 3.67 17.88
CA LEU A 137 3.09 3.32 17.68
C LEU A 137 2.17 4.20 18.55
N GLY A 138 0.89 4.19 18.24
CA GLY A 138 -0.13 4.97 18.95
C GLY A 138 -0.28 4.61 20.44
N ASP A 139 0.09 3.42 20.84
CA ASP A 139 0.15 2.95 22.24
C ASP A 139 1.48 3.29 22.95
N GLY A 140 2.40 3.96 22.26
CA GLY A 140 3.73 4.31 22.74
C GLY A 140 4.79 3.20 22.56
N ALA A 141 4.43 2.03 22.06
CA ALA A 141 5.40 0.99 21.75
C ALA A 141 6.36 1.44 20.63
N GLN A 142 7.61 0.98 20.70
CA GLN A 142 8.65 1.32 19.74
C GLN A 142 9.07 0.11 18.92
N ILE A 143 9.15 0.29 17.61
CA ILE A 143 9.66 -0.70 16.67
C ILE A 143 10.92 -0.16 16.02
N HIS A 144 11.98 -0.97 16.05
CA HIS A 144 13.29 -0.57 15.54
C HIS A 144 13.51 -1.05 14.12
N ALA A 145 14.06 -0.17 13.27
CA ALA A 145 14.49 -0.53 11.92
C ALA A 145 15.61 0.38 11.43
N ARG A 146 16.35 -0.10 10.44
CA ARG A 146 17.42 0.67 9.77
C ARG A 146 16.86 1.69 8.77
N ALA A 147 15.65 1.43 8.24
CA ALA A 147 14.97 2.31 7.30
C ALA A 147 13.46 2.30 7.52
N VAL A 148 12.81 3.42 7.21
CA VAL A 148 11.35 3.55 7.24
C VAL A 148 10.87 4.11 5.91
N VAL A 149 9.83 3.48 5.34
CA VAL A 149 9.17 3.92 4.11
C VAL A 149 7.76 4.37 4.47
N LEU A 150 7.46 5.64 4.26
CA LEU A 150 6.15 6.22 4.51
C LEU A 150 5.27 6.11 3.26
N THR A 151 4.15 5.41 3.38
CA THR A 151 3.15 5.26 2.30
C THR A 151 1.76 5.61 2.82
N THR A 152 1.64 6.72 3.53
CA THR A 152 0.44 7.19 4.22
C THR A 152 -0.73 7.54 3.28
N GLY A 153 -0.48 7.59 1.98
CA GLY A 153 -1.50 7.89 0.98
C GLY A 153 -2.00 9.34 1.08
N THR A 154 -3.31 9.51 0.86
CA THR A 154 -3.97 10.82 0.83
C THR A 154 -4.87 11.08 2.04
N PHE A 155 -4.86 10.20 3.04
CA PHE A 155 -5.77 10.27 4.20
C PHE A 155 -5.13 10.91 5.44
N LEU A 156 -3.83 11.09 5.45
CA LEU A 156 -3.10 11.69 6.56
C LEU A 156 -3.62 13.12 6.84
N GLY A 157 -4.12 13.35 8.06
CA GLY A 157 -4.75 14.59 8.44
C GLY A 157 -6.01 14.93 7.62
N GLY A 158 -6.66 13.92 7.04
CA GLY A 158 -7.79 14.09 6.15
C GLY A 158 -9.02 14.64 6.87
N VAL A 159 -9.84 15.42 6.13
CA VAL A 159 -11.13 15.90 6.59
C VAL A 159 -12.20 15.56 5.55
N ILE A 160 -13.22 14.84 5.99
CA ILE A 160 -14.38 14.48 5.18
C ILE A 160 -15.44 15.57 5.34
N HIS A 161 -15.94 16.09 4.23
CA HIS A 161 -17.04 17.05 4.18
C HIS A 161 -18.32 16.34 3.74
N ILE A 162 -19.38 16.46 4.52
CA ILE A 162 -20.74 15.99 4.19
C ILE A 162 -21.68 17.18 4.35
N GLY A 163 -21.93 17.92 3.26
CA GLY A 163 -22.55 19.23 3.33
C GLY A 163 -21.71 20.18 4.20
N ASP A 164 -22.31 20.78 5.21
CA ASP A 164 -21.63 21.69 6.14
C ASP A 164 -20.91 20.98 7.32
N LYS A 165 -21.12 19.67 7.46
CA LYS A 165 -20.48 18.88 8.52
C LYS A 165 -19.08 18.45 8.13
N ARG A 166 -18.14 18.55 9.08
CA ARG A 166 -16.75 18.11 8.94
C ARG A 166 -16.46 16.98 9.90
N HIS A 167 -15.79 15.94 9.40
CA HIS A 167 -15.33 14.80 10.19
C HIS A 167 -13.85 14.56 9.89
N THR A 168 -13.04 14.33 10.92
CA THR A 168 -11.67 13.86 10.76
C THR A 168 -11.70 12.44 10.17
N GLY A 169 -10.88 12.17 9.16
CA GLY A 169 -10.78 10.88 8.51
C GLY A 169 -10.47 11.02 7.03
N GLY A 170 -9.92 9.97 6.46
CA GLY A 170 -9.66 9.88 5.02
C GLY A 170 -10.82 9.26 4.24
N ARG A 171 -11.62 8.43 4.91
CA ARG A 171 -12.81 7.77 4.39
C ARG A 171 -13.78 7.48 5.54
N MET A 172 -15.09 7.42 5.24
CA MET A 172 -16.11 7.06 6.23
C MET A 172 -15.79 5.71 6.89
N GLY A 173 -15.67 5.72 8.22
CA GLY A 173 -15.37 4.54 9.05
C GLY A 173 -13.87 4.22 9.21
N ASP A 174 -12.98 5.01 8.60
CA ASP A 174 -11.54 4.91 8.81
C ASP A 174 -11.03 6.20 9.49
N GLY A 175 -10.00 6.07 10.36
CA GLY A 175 -9.30 7.20 10.96
C GLY A 175 -8.60 8.11 9.93
N ALA A 176 -8.15 9.27 10.39
CA ALA A 176 -7.36 10.19 9.58
C ALA A 176 -5.90 9.75 9.52
#